data_43c9d6a877dcdbc37889f5b1b33ed6e0
#
_entry.id   43c9d6a877dcdbc37889f5b1b33ed6e0
#
_cell.length_a   1.000
_cell.length_b   1.000
_cell.length_c   1.000
_cell.angle_alpha   90.00
_cell.angle_beta   90.00
_cell.angle_gamma   90.00
#
_symmetry.space_group_name_H-M   'P 1'
#
loop_
_entity.id
_entity.type
_entity.pdbx_description
1 polymer ?
#
loop_
_entity_poly.entity_id
_entity_poly.type
_entity_poly.pdbx_seq_one_letter_code
_entity_poly.pdbx_strand_id
1 'polypeptide(L)'
;HVKKSSDILEAKKANKIGIIYGFQNSAPIANDIFLVEKFFNKGLRFMQLTYNNQTPLAGGCYEKHDSGVSRFGEMVIEEMNRLGMIVDLSHAGKQTCLDAINLSKKPVAISHANPISFHQSIRNIDDEVLKKLANKNGFIGLSLYPYHLKNHGDCKLEDFSEMIKQLVNMMGEDSIGIGSDLCMNWPDSVVMWMRNGKWTKKIDYGESKDKNASWPKPVSWYSKPEDLSVLISGMISNGINEKIAYKIAGKNWLNFMESHF
;
A
#
# COMPACT_ATOMS: atom_id res chain seq x y z
N HIS A 1 -5.06 16.48 -11.51
CA HIS A 1 -5.81 15.33 -11.01
C HIS A 1 -5.79 14.22 -12.06
N VAL A 2 -5.28 13.05 -11.69
CA VAL A 2 -5.16 11.87 -12.56
C VAL A 2 -6.45 11.06 -12.49
N LYS A 3 -7.08 10.84 -13.63
CA LYS A 3 -8.28 9.99 -13.77
C LYS A 3 -8.04 8.80 -14.70
N LYS A 4 -7.03 8.87 -15.56
CA LYS A 4 -6.56 7.80 -16.43
C LYS A 4 -5.02 7.79 -16.42
N SER A 5 -4.42 6.67 -16.73
CA SER A 5 -2.97 6.50 -16.69
C SER A 5 -2.22 7.50 -17.59
N SER A 6 -2.79 7.86 -18.75
CA SER A 6 -2.20 8.87 -19.64
C SER A 6 -2.07 10.26 -19.01
N ASP A 7 -2.93 10.62 -18.03
CA ASP A 7 -2.85 11.91 -17.34
C ASP A 7 -1.51 12.06 -16.57
N ILE A 8 -0.90 10.94 -16.13
CA ILE A 8 0.42 10.92 -15.49
C ILE A 8 1.49 11.40 -16.46
N LEU A 9 1.47 10.89 -17.69
CA LEU A 9 2.44 11.28 -18.72
C LEU A 9 2.22 12.71 -19.18
N GLU A 10 0.96 13.15 -19.28
CA GLU A 10 0.60 14.54 -19.60
C GLU A 10 1.09 15.51 -18.50
N ALA A 11 0.87 15.16 -17.22
CA ALA A 11 1.37 15.95 -16.10
C ALA A 11 2.90 16.08 -16.15
N LYS A 12 3.61 14.96 -16.40
CA LYS A 12 5.07 14.96 -16.54
C LYS A 12 5.55 15.84 -17.70
N LYS A 13 4.92 15.74 -18.88
CA LYS A 13 5.25 16.59 -20.03
C LYS A 13 5.02 18.07 -19.74
N ALA A 14 3.99 18.40 -18.97
CA ALA A 14 3.64 19.75 -18.57
C ALA A 14 4.43 20.26 -17.34
N ASN A 15 5.41 19.49 -16.83
CA ASN A 15 6.16 19.75 -15.60
C ASN A 15 5.24 20.02 -14.40
N LYS A 16 4.17 19.20 -14.26
CA LYS A 16 3.19 19.25 -13.18
C LYS A 16 3.20 17.96 -12.38
N ILE A 17 2.72 18.04 -11.15
CA ILE A 17 2.52 16.86 -10.29
C ILE A 17 1.16 16.24 -10.61
N GLY A 18 1.15 14.95 -10.94
CA GLY A 18 -0.07 14.15 -11.06
C GLY A 18 -0.52 13.67 -9.68
N ILE A 19 -1.78 13.95 -9.31
CA ILE A 19 -2.35 13.49 -8.04
C ILE A 19 -3.40 12.42 -8.32
N ILE A 20 -3.23 11.24 -7.71
CA ILE A 20 -4.17 10.12 -7.75
C ILE A 20 -4.86 10.05 -6.39
N TYR A 21 -6.19 10.02 -6.37
CA TYR A 21 -6.95 9.88 -5.14
C TYR A 21 -7.16 8.42 -4.76
N GLY A 22 -6.87 8.13 -3.49
CA GLY A 22 -7.12 6.83 -2.85
C GLY A 22 -7.79 6.99 -1.49
N PHE A 23 -8.63 6.02 -1.14
CA PHE A 23 -9.15 5.88 0.21
C PHE A 23 -8.38 4.78 0.94
N GLN A 24 -7.78 5.13 2.08
CA GLN A 24 -7.17 4.14 2.99
C GLN A 24 -8.20 3.37 3.83
N ASN A 25 -9.48 3.59 3.60
CA ASN A 25 -10.57 2.97 4.36
C ASN A 25 -11.85 3.01 3.54
N SER A 26 -12.67 1.98 3.63
CA SER A 26 -13.97 1.91 2.98
C SER A 26 -15.08 2.70 3.69
N ALA A 27 -14.83 3.29 4.86
CA ALA A 27 -15.84 4.00 5.64
C ALA A 27 -16.65 5.06 4.85
N PRO A 28 -16.08 5.79 3.86
CA PRO A 28 -16.84 6.77 3.10
C PRO A 28 -17.99 6.20 2.26
N ILE A 29 -17.96 4.90 1.91
CA ILE A 29 -19.07 4.26 1.21
C ILE A 29 -20.16 3.73 2.16
N ALA A 30 -19.90 3.72 3.48
CA ALA A 30 -20.79 3.17 4.50
C ALA A 30 -21.31 1.77 4.09
N ASN A 31 -22.63 1.59 3.97
CA ASN A 31 -23.27 0.37 3.47
C ASN A 31 -23.99 0.61 2.12
N ASP A 32 -23.54 1.59 1.35
CA ASP A 32 -24.15 2.01 0.08
C ASP A 32 -23.20 1.76 -1.08
N ILE A 33 -23.48 0.72 -1.86
CA ILE A 33 -22.66 0.33 -3.01
C ILE A 33 -22.64 1.39 -4.13
N PHE A 34 -23.69 2.21 -4.26
CA PHE A 34 -23.75 3.28 -5.25
C PHE A 34 -22.73 4.38 -5.01
N LEU A 35 -22.22 4.49 -3.77
CA LEU A 35 -21.17 5.45 -3.44
C LEU A 35 -19.81 5.07 -4.08
N VAL A 36 -19.58 3.80 -4.41
CA VAL A 36 -18.35 3.37 -5.09
C VAL A 36 -18.24 4.07 -6.44
N GLU A 37 -19.26 3.98 -7.29
CA GLU A 37 -19.30 4.65 -8.60
C GLU A 37 -19.29 6.18 -8.45
N LYS A 38 -20.04 6.72 -7.49
CA LYS A 38 -20.06 8.16 -7.22
C LYS A 38 -18.68 8.73 -6.90
N PHE A 39 -17.88 8.03 -6.08
CA PHE A 39 -16.50 8.44 -5.77
C PHE A 39 -15.56 8.21 -6.95
N PHE A 40 -15.72 7.12 -7.71
CA PHE A 40 -14.97 6.90 -8.93
C PHE A 40 -15.14 8.04 -9.93
N ASN A 41 -16.38 8.48 -10.15
CA ASN A 41 -16.71 9.61 -11.02
C ASN A 41 -16.12 10.94 -10.52
N LYS A 42 -15.92 11.08 -9.19
CA LYS A 42 -15.18 12.22 -8.60
C LYS A 42 -13.67 12.07 -8.74
N GLY A 43 -13.17 10.93 -9.21
CA GLY A 43 -11.76 10.69 -9.51
C GLY A 43 -11.02 9.78 -8.55
N LEU A 44 -11.72 9.08 -7.63
CA LEU A 44 -11.11 8.03 -6.81
C LEU A 44 -10.62 6.89 -7.71
N ARG A 45 -9.42 6.40 -7.47
CA ARG A 45 -8.81 5.31 -8.27
C ARG A 45 -8.35 4.13 -7.44
N PHE A 46 -8.10 4.33 -6.15
CA PHE A 46 -7.74 3.29 -5.20
C PHE A 46 -8.71 3.29 -4.02
N MET A 47 -9.08 2.11 -3.53
CA MET A 47 -9.79 2.01 -2.26
C MET A 47 -9.35 0.76 -1.50
N GLN A 48 -8.94 0.95 -0.25
CA GLN A 48 -8.70 -0.14 0.69
C GLN A 48 -10.01 -0.67 1.24
N LEU A 49 -10.09 -1.98 1.39
CA LEU A 49 -11.26 -2.64 1.98
C LEU A 49 -11.35 -2.34 3.48
N THR A 50 -10.20 -2.22 4.14
CA THR A 50 -10.09 -2.00 5.59
C THR A 50 -8.87 -1.13 5.92
N TYR A 51 -8.91 -0.51 7.11
CA TYR A 51 -7.75 0.13 7.72
C TYR A 51 -7.54 -0.46 9.12
N ASN A 52 -6.60 -1.40 9.25
CA ASN A 52 -6.23 -2.12 10.47
C ASN A 52 -7.34 -2.98 11.08
N ASN A 53 -8.56 -2.48 11.15
CA ASN A 53 -9.68 -3.12 11.84
C ASN A 53 -10.69 -3.68 10.86
N GLN A 54 -11.62 -4.48 11.40
CA GLN A 54 -12.75 -4.95 10.64
C GLN A 54 -13.65 -3.80 10.18
N THR A 55 -14.07 -3.87 8.92
CA THR A 55 -15.09 -3.02 8.31
C THR A 55 -16.28 -3.89 7.89
N PRO A 56 -17.37 -3.30 7.39
CA PRO A 56 -18.44 -4.08 6.76
C PRO A 56 -17.96 -4.90 5.55
N LEU A 57 -16.80 -4.58 4.96
CA LEU A 57 -16.28 -5.27 3.77
C LEU A 57 -15.36 -6.45 4.11
N ALA A 58 -14.50 -6.30 5.14
CA ALA A 58 -13.42 -7.26 5.36
C ALA A 58 -12.72 -7.09 6.72
N GLY A 59 -11.93 -8.08 7.11
CA GLY A 59 -11.09 -8.07 8.30
C GLY A 59 -9.78 -7.31 8.09
N GLY A 60 -9.37 -6.53 9.09
CA GLY A 60 -8.09 -5.81 9.10
C GLY A 60 -6.98 -6.59 9.78
N CYS A 61 -5.72 -6.17 9.55
CA CYS A 61 -4.54 -6.88 10.05
C CYS A 61 -4.38 -6.86 11.58
N TYR A 62 -5.07 -5.96 12.30
CA TYR A 62 -5.06 -5.89 13.77
C TYR A 62 -6.17 -6.70 14.44
N GLU A 63 -7.06 -7.30 13.66
CA GLU A 63 -8.11 -8.14 14.24
C GLU A 63 -7.53 -9.47 14.75
N LYS A 64 -8.06 -9.95 15.87
CA LYS A 64 -7.70 -11.26 16.42
C LYS A 64 -8.09 -12.41 15.51
N HIS A 65 -9.22 -12.24 14.84
CA HIS A 65 -9.79 -13.20 13.89
C HIS A 65 -10.08 -12.45 12.60
N ASP A 66 -9.28 -12.68 11.59
CA ASP A 66 -9.54 -12.19 10.25
C ASP A 66 -10.61 -13.07 9.60
N SER A 67 -11.81 -12.53 9.47
CA SER A 67 -12.98 -13.23 8.90
C SER A 67 -12.96 -13.30 7.37
N GLY A 68 -11.93 -12.74 6.73
CA GLY A 68 -11.88 -12.63 5.28
C GLY A 68 -12.81 -11.54 4.72
N VAL A 69 -13.16 -11.68 3.44
CA VAL A 69 -14.07 -10.74 2.74
C VAL A 69 -15.52 -11.10 3.03
N SER A 70 -16.32 -10.12 3.42
CA SER A 70 -17.77 -10.30 3.64
C SER A 70 -18.54 -10.38 2.31
N ARG A 71 -19.80 -10.82 2.36
CA ARG A 71 -20.69 -10.78 1.17
C ARG A 71 -20.82 -9.37 0.58
N PHE A 72 -20.87 -8.34 1.42
CA PHE A 72 -20.90 -6.96 0.94
C PHE A 72 -19.55 -6.57 0.32
N GLY A 73 -18.44 -7.01 0.94
CA GLY A 73 -17.09 -6.83 0.38
C GLY A 73 -16.92 -7.44 -1.01
N GLU A 74 -17.48 -8.63 -1.26
CA GLU A 74 -17.48 -9.29 -2.57
C GLU A 74 -18.19 -8.42 -3.62
N MET A 75 -19.39 -7.92 -3.31
CA MET A 75 -20.13 -7.02 -4.20
C MET A 75 -19.36 -5.71 -4.48
N VAL A 76 -18.69 -5.16 -3.48
CA VAL A 76 -17.88 -3.94 -3.65
C VAL A 76 -16.65 -4.22 -4.51
N ILE A 77 -15.96 -5.35 -4.34
CA ILE A 77 -14.84 -5.76 -5.21
C ILE A 77 -15.32 -5.91 -6.68
N GLU A 78 -16.47 -6.51 -6.88
CA GLU A 78 -17.08 -6.64 -8.23
C GLU A 78 -17.33 -5.28 -8.86
N GLU A 79 -17.91 -4.34 -8.10
CA GLU A 79 -18.17 -2.98 -8.58
C GLU A 79 -16.89 -2.20 -8.85
N MET A 80 -15.87 -2.31 -7.98
CA MET A 80 -14.55 -1.73 -8.22
C MET A 80 -13.92 -2.27 -9.50
N ASN A 81 -14.02 -3.58 -9.75
CA ASN A 81 -13.52 -4.21 -10.96
C ASN A 81 -14.25 -3.70 -12.21
N ARG A 82 -15.60 -3.55 -12.15
CA ARG A 82 -16.42 -3.00 -13.23
C ARG A 82 -15.98 -1.59 -13.63
N LEU A 83 -15.68 -0.76 -12.64
CA LEU A 83 -15.27 0.62 -12.83
C LEU A 83 -13.82 0.78 -13.25
N GLY A 84 -12.96 -0.19 -12.96
CA GLY A 84 -11.50 -0.06 -13.08
C GLY A 84 -10.84 0.60 -11.88
N MET A 85 -11.51 0.64 -10.73
CA MET A 85 -10.93 1.08 -9.48
C MET A 85 -10.05 -0.04 -8.92
N ILE A 86 -8.84 0.31 -8.46
CA ILE A 86 -7.89 -0.64 -7.90
C ILE A 86 -8.31 -1.02 -6.47
N VAL A 87 -8.46 -2.32 -6.23
CA VAL A 87 -8.64 -2.88 -4.89
C VAL A 87 -7.28 -2.90 -4.20
N ASP A 88 -7.16 -2.16 -3.09
CA ASP A 88 -5.94 -2.08 -2.30
C ASP A 88 -6.09 -2.88 -1.01
N LEU A 89 -5.14 -3.78 -0.76
CA LEU A 89 -5.15 -4.71 0.37
C LEU A 89 -4.14 -4.34 1.47
N SER A 90 -3.53 -3.16 1.39
CA SER A 90 -2.77 -2.64 2.52
C SER A 90 -3.67 -2.55 3.75
N HIS A 91 -3.15 -2.85 4.93
CA HIS A 91 -3.91 -2.96 6.18
C HIS A 91 -4.90 -4.14 6.30
N ALA A 92 -5.09 -4.94 5.25
CA ALA A 92 -5.95 -6.11 5.31
C ALA A 92 -5.27 -7.27 6.07
N GLY A 93 -6.07 -8.11 6.71
CA GLY A 93 -5.59 -9.34 7.31
C GLY A 93 -5.23 -10.40 6.25
N LYS A 94 -4.55 -11.46 6.66
CA LYS A 94 -4.08 -12.52 5.75
C LYS A 94 -5.23 -13.17 4.98
N GLN A 95 -6.30 -13.59 5.69
CA GLN A 95 -7.45 -14.25 5.06
C GLN A 95 -8.17 -13.30 4.11
N THR A 96 -8.34 -12.04 4.51
CA THR A 96 -8.91 -10.99 3.66
C THR A 96 -8.11 -10.80 2.37
N CYS A 97 -6.78 -10.79 2.45
CA CYS A 97 -5.93 -10.72 1.26
C CYS A 97 -6.14 -11.92 0.34
N LEU A 98 -6.13 -13.14 0.90
CA LEU A 98 -6.31 -14.37 0.13
C LEU A 98 -7.68 -14.44 -0.56
N ASP A 99 -8.74 -14.01 0.13
CA ASP A 99 -10.09 -13.97 -0.43
C ASP A 99 -10.20 -12.92 -1.54
N ALA A 100 -9.75 -11.69 -1.28
CA ALA A 100 -9.83 -10.61 -2.25
C ALA A 100 -9.04 -10.89 -3.54
N ILE A 101 -7.83 -11.50 -3.43
CA ILE A 101 -7.04 -11.94 -4.59
C ILE A 101 -7.79 -12.99 -5.42
N ASN A 102 -8.57 -13.86 -4.76
CA ASN A 102 -9.36 -14.88 -5.47
C ASN A 102 -10.61 -14.30 -6.13
N LEU A 103 -11.32 -13.41 -5.43
CA LEU A 103 -12.59 -12.83 -5.86
C LEU A 103 -12.41 -11.81 -6.97
N SER A 104 -11.31 -11.04 -6.92
CA SER A 104 -11.08 -9.98 -7.89
C SER A 104 -10.81 -10.54 -9.30
N LYS A 105 -11.55 -10.02 -10.29
CA LYS A 105 -11.35 -10.32 -11.72
C LYS A 105 -10.21 -9.51 -12.34
N LYS A 106 -9.80 -8.41 -11.69
CA LYS A 106 -8.65 -7.60 -12.06
C LYS A 106 -7.52 -7.80 -11.05
N PRO A 107 -6.27 -7.58 -11.44
CA PRO A 107 -5.15 -7.60 -10.50
C PRO A 107 -5.40 -6.64 -9.33
N VAL A 108 -5.04 -7.03 -8.11
CA VAL A 108 -5.17 -6.19 -6.92
C VAL A 108 -3.80 -5.63 -6.51
N ALA A 109 -3.79 -4.56 -5.74
CA ALA A 109 -2.57 -3.99 -5.19
C ALA A 109 -2.49 -4.16 -3.67
N ILE A 110 -1.27 -4.20 -3.16
CA ILE A 110 -0.90 -3.87 -1.80
C ILE A 110 -0.07 -2.61 -1.92
N SER A 111 -0.68 -1.44 -1.71
CA SER A 111 -0.04 -0.17 -2.08
C SER A 111 1.16 0.19 -1.21
N HIS A 112 1.20 -0.26 0.06
CA HIS A 112 2.28 0.04 0.99
C HIS A 112 2.41 -1.02 2.09
N ALA A 113 3.33 -1.96 1.90
CA ALA A 113 3.73 -2.97 2.89
C ALA A 113 5.06 -3.61 2.49
N ASN A 114 5.62 -4.44 3.36
CA ASN A 114 6.82 -5.24 3.09
C ASN A 114 6.54 -6.73 3.40
N PRO A 115 7.42 -7.66 2.99
CA PRO A 115 7.30 -9.07 3.38
C PRO A 115 7.47 -9.26 4.89
N ILE A 116 6.69 -10.16 5.48
CA ILE A 116 6.86 -10.52 6.90
C ILE A 116 8.21 -11.24 7.13
N SER A 117 8.72 -11.94 6.13
CA SER A 117 10.06 -12.56 6.16
C SER A 117 11.20 -11.54 6.25
N PHE A 118 10.99 -10.31 5.77
CA PHE A 118 11.95 -9.23 5.91
C PHE A 118 11.96 -8.63 7.33
N HIS A 119 10.76 -8.37 7.86
CA HIS A 119 10.57 -7.83 9.19
C HIS A 119 9.23 -8.26 9.77
N GLN A 120 9.27 -8.85 10.98
CA GLN A 120 8.08 -9.28 11.71
C GLN A 120 7.30 -8.06 12.21
N SER A 121 6.33 -7.64 11.42
CA SER A 121 5.36 -6.59 11.75
C SER A 121 3.97 -7.06 11.35
N ILE A 122 2.97 -6.75 12.18
CA ILE A 122 1.57 -7.09 11.88
C ILE A 122 1.05 -6.39 10.61
N ARG A 123 1.72 -5.32 10.18
CA ARG A 123 1.43 -4.58 8.96
C ARG A 123 2.09 -5.16 7.71
N ASN A 124 3.09 -6.00 7.89
CA ASN A 124 3.78 -6.66 6.80
C ASN A 124 2.99 -7.89 6.32
N ILE A 125 3.23 -8.27 5.09
CA ILE A 125 2.42 -9.24 4.35
C ILE A 125 3.08 -10.61 4.41
N ASP A 126 2.26 -11.63 4.66
CA ASP A 126 2.67 -13.03 4.63
C ASP A 126 3.17 -13.41 3.22
N ASP A 127 4.28 -14.15 3.16
CA ASP A 127 4.91 -14.56 1.90
C ASP A 127 4.00 -15.46 1.04
N GLU A 128 3.06 -16.18 1.66
CA GLU A 128 2.04 -16.95 0.94
C GLU A 128 1.11 -16.02 0.15
N VAL A 129 0.71 -14.90 0.76
CA VAL A 129 -0.11 -13.87 0.11
C VAL A 129 0.65 -13.25 -1.05
N LEU A 130 1.94 -12.94 -0.87
CA LEU A 130 2.78 -12.36 -1.94
C LEU A 130 2.92 -13.30 -3.14
N LYS A 131 3.14 -14.58 -2.90
CA LYS A 131 3.18 -15.59 -3.96
C LYS A 131 1.86 -15.69 -4.72
N LYS A 132 0.74 -15.65 -4.00
CA LYS A 132 -0.59 -15.69 -4.61
C LYS A 132 -0.89 -14.40 -5.38
N LEU A 133 -0.48 -13.25 -4.85
CA LEU A 133 -0.56 -11.95 -5.50
C LEU A 133 0.17 -11.96 -6.84
N ALA A 134 1.42 -12.45 -6.86
CA ALA A 134 2.23 -12.59 -8.07
C ALA A 134 1.56 -13.48 -9.13
N ASN A 135 1.03 -14.64 -8.71
CA ASN A 135 0.33 -15.58 -9.60
C ASN A 135 -0.94 -14.99 -10.24
N LYS A 136 -1.45 -13.89 -9.71
CA LYS A 136 -2.62 -13.15 -10.22
C LYS A 136 -2.24 -11.81 -10.85
N ASN A 137 -0.96 -11.62 -11.19
CA ASN A 137 -0.41 -10.37 -11.73
C ASN A 137 -0.68 -9.15 -10.84
N GLY A 138 -0.84 -9.36 -9.54
CA GLY A 138 -1.03 -8.29 -8.58
C GLY A 138 0.27 -7.55 -8.28
N PHE A 139 0.19 -6.52 -7.47
CA PHE A 139 1.26 -5.54 -7.28
C PHE A 139 1.53 -5.23 -5.82
N ILE A 140 2.80 -5.04 -5.45
CA ILE A 140 3.19 -4.54 -4.13
C ILE A 140 3.99 -3.24 -4.24
N GLY A 141 3.55 -2.21 -3.50
CA GLY A 141 4.32 -1.00 -3.21
C GLY A 141 5.08 -1.16 -1.90
N LEU A 142 6.40 -1.06 -1.97
CA LEU A 142 7.27 -1.25 -0.80
C LEU A 142 7.21 -0.07 0.14
N SER A 143 6.84 -0.34 1.38
CA SER A 143 6.71 0.67 2.42
C SER A 143 8.07 1.13 2.94
N LEU A 144 8.19 2.45 3.14
CA LEU A 144 9.33 3.09 3.79
C LEU A 144 8.98 3.62 5.18
N TYR A 145 7.76 3.30 5.67
CA TYR A 145 7.36 3.62 7.02
C TYR A 145 8.21 2.82 8.02
N PRO A 146 8.86 3.47 8.99
CA PRO A 146 9.91 2.84 9.80
C PRO A 146 9.50 1.54 10.51
N TYR A 147 8.28 1.46 11.05
CA TYR A 147 7.83 0.24 11.73
C TYR A 147 7.55 -0.95 10.80
N HIS A 148 7.60 -0.76 9.49
CA HIS A 148 7.53 -1.84 8.51
C HIS A 148 8.92 -2.34 8.08
N LEU A 149 9.98 -1.71 8.59
CA LEU A 149 11.37 -1.93 8.19
C LEU A 149 12.17 -2.61 9.31
N LYS A 150 13.11 -3.45 8.93
CA LYS A 150 14.11 -4.04 9.83
C LYS A 150 14.91 -2.92 10.52
N ASN A 151 15.05 -2.98 11.83
CA ASN A 151 15.68 -1.94 12.64
C ASN A 151 15.00 -0.56 12.56
N HIS A 152 13.76 -0.48 12.08
CA HIS A 152 12.95 0.75 12.00
C HIS A 152 13.66 1.90 11.25
N GLY A 153 13.76 3.09 11.85
CA GLY A 153 14.42 4.25 11.25
C GLY A 153 15.94 4.09 11.02
N ASP A 154 16.54 3.05 11.57
CA ASP A 154 17.96 2.71 11.37
C ASP A 154 18.14 1.57 10.32
N CYS A 155 17.08 1.26 9.56
CA CYS A 155 17.14 0.32 8.44
C CYS A 155 18.20 0.77 7.43
N LYS A 156 19.10 -0.14 7.09
CA LYS A 156 20.12 0.12 6.07
C LYS A 156 19.56 -0.09 4.67
N LEU A 157 20.03 0.70 3.72
CA LEU A 157 19.62 0.58 2.32
C LEU A 157 20.06 -0.75 1.70
N GLU A 158 21.15 -1.33 2.20
CA GLU A 158 21.62 -2.68 1.85
C GLU A 158 20.59 -3.75 2.21
N ASP A 159 20.05 -3.72 3.44
CA ASP A 159 19.01 -4.66 3.90
C ASP A 159 17.73 -4.52 3.04
N PHE A 160 17.32 -3.28 2.74
CA PHE A 160 16.16 -3.00 1.89
C PHE A 160 16.39 -3.48 0.45
N SER A 161 17.58 -3.27 -0.10
CA SER A 161 17.95 -3.75 -1.44
C SER A 161 17.97 -5.27 -1.52
N GLU A 162 18.43 -5.96 -0.46
CA GLU A 162 18.40 -7.41 -0.41
C GLU A 162 16.96 -7.96 -0.38
N MET A 163 16.06 -7.31 0.38
CA MET A 163 14.63 -7.63 0.35
C MET A 163 14.06 -7.48 -1.07
N ILE A 164 14.42 -6.43 -1.79
CA ILE A 164 13.97 -6.22 -3.18
C ILE A 164 14.43 -7.38 -4.08
N LYS A 165 15.68 -7.83 -3.97
CA LYS A 165 16.19 -8.97 -4.77
C LYS A 165 15.40 -10.24 -4.49
N GLN A 166 15.09 -10.51 -3.22
CA GLN A 166 14.27 -11.66 -2.83
C GLN A 166 12.86 -11.57 -3.41
N LEU A 167 12.25 -10.39 -3.37
CA LEU A 167 10.94 -10.15 -3.96
C LEU A 167 10.94 -10.25 -5.48
N VAL A 168 11.96 -9.76 -6.17
CA VAL A 168 12.13 -9.93 -7.63
C VAL A 168 12.18 -11.42 -7.99
N ASN A 169 12.88 -12.22 -7.19
CA ASN A 169 12.92 -13.67 -7.38
C ASN A 169 11.56 -14.34 -7.11
N MET A 170 10.78 -13.82 -6.16
CA MET A 170 9.48 -14.40 -5.77
C MET A 170 8.34 -13.96 -6.68
N MET A 171 8.30 -12.68 -7.06
CA MET A 171 7.15 -12.04 -7.71
C MET A 171 7.41 -11.59 -9.14
N GLY A 172 8.67 -11.59 -9.58
CA GLY A 172 9.08 -10.96 -10.83
C GLY A 172 9.34 -9.46 -10.69
N GLU A 173 10.08 -8.91 -11.65
CA GLU A 173 10.54 -7.51 -11.62
C GLU A 173 9.45 -6.47 -11.92
N ASP A 174 8.31 -6.88 -12.47
CA ASP A 174 7.23 -6.00 -12.92
C ASP A 174 6.13 -5.76 -11.86
N SER A 175 6.09 -6.60 -10.81
CA SER A 175 5.04 -6.59 -9.78
C SER A 175 5.41 -5.78 -8.52
N ILE A 176 6.50 -5.02 -8.55
CA ILE A 176 7.07 -4.34 -7.39
C ILE A 176 7.23 -2.85 -7.70
N GLY A 177 6.88 -2.00 -6.76
CA GLY A 177 7.10 -0.55 -6.81
C GLY A 177 7.37 0.04 -5.43
N ILE A 178 7.53 1.36 -5.35
CA ILE A 178 7.63 2.07 -4.07
C ILE A 178 6.25 2.54 -3.63
N GLY A 179 5.89 2.21 -2.39
CA GLY A 179 4.68 2.67 -1.71
C GLY A 179 5.06 3.30 -0.38
N SER A 180 5.70 4.45 -0.41
CA SER A 180 6.49 5.01 0.68
C SER A 180 5.76 5.16 2.01
N ASP A 181 4.44 5.31 2.00
CA ASP A 181 3.64 5.64 3.19
C ASP A 181 4.18 6.88 3.94
N LEU A 182 4.71 7.83 3.16
CA LEU A 182 5.41 9.00 3.68
C LEU A 182 4.41 10.03 4.19
N CYS A 183 4.57 10.40 5.46
CA CYS A 183 3.82 11.48 6.09
C CYS A 183 4.78 12.61 6.45
N MET A 184 4.60 13.77 5.83
CA MET A 184 5.48 14.92 6.04
C MET A 184 4.74 16.08 6.69
N ASN A 185 5.45 16.78 7.58
CA ASN A 185 4.97 18.03 8.19
C ASN A 185 3.66 17.90 9.00
N TRP A 186 3.30 16.71 9.45
CA TRP A 186 2.18 16.48 10.34
C TRP A 186 2.62 16.53 11.80
N PRO A 187 1.89 17.19 12.69
CA PRO A 187 2.22 17.21 14.11
C PRO A 187 1.96 15.84 14.76
N ASP A 188 2.65 15.55 15.86
CA ASP A 188 2.49 14.30 16.63
C ASP A 188 1.04 14.05 17.10
N SER A 189 0.26 15.12 17.26
CA SER A 189 -1.17 15.02 17.58
C SER A 189 -1.98 14.23 16.56
N VAL A 190 -1.54 14.17 15.30
CA VAL A 190 -2.18 13.35 14.25
C VAL A 190 -1.92 11.88 14.51
N VAL A 191 -0.70 11.52 14.92
CA VAL A 191 -0.37 10.12 15.31
C VAL A 191 -1.26 9.69 16.49
N MET A 192 -1.38 10.55 17.49
CA MET A 192 -2.24 10.31 18.65
C MET A 192 -3.71 10.11 18.23
N TRP A 193 -4.20 10.96 17.33
CA TRP A 193 -5.56 10.84 16.80
C TRP A 193 -5.78 9.53 16.02
N MET A 194 -4.85 9.16 15.14
CA MET A 194 -4.92 7.91 14.38
C MET A 194 -4.93 6.68 15.29
N ARG A 195 -4.19 6.73 16.40
CA ARG A 195 -4.06 5.61 17.34
C ARG A 195 -5.22 5.47 18.30
N ASN A 196 -5.92 6.55 18.61
CA ASN A 196 -7.05 6.52 19.55
C ASN A 196 -8.34 5.95 18.94
N GLY A 197 -8.59 6.17 17.65
CA GLY A 197 -9.87 5.83 17.04
C GLY A 197 -11.06 6.46 17.76
N LYS A 198 -12.24 6.42 17.16
CA LYS A 198 -13.47 6.94 17.79
C LYS A 198 -14.17 5.94 18.74
N TRP A 199 -13.80 4.69 18.66
CA TRP A 199 -14.44 3.57 19.38
C TRP A 199 -13.58 3.01 20.52
N THR A 200 -12.39 3.55 20.74
CA THR A 200 -11.53 3.18 21.87
C THR A 200 -11.31 4.35 22.82
N LYS A 201 -11.26 4.04 24.12
CA LYS A 201 -10.91 4.99 25.18
C LYS A 201 -9.43 4.86 25.58
N LYS A 202 -8.70 3.93 24.99
CA LYS A 202 -7.28 3.66 25.28
C LYS A 202 -6.48 3.87 24.02
N ILE A 203 -5.28 4.43 24.18
CA ILE A 203 -4.26 4.46 23.12
C ILE A 203 -3.67 3.05 23.04
N ASP A 204 -4.24 2.20 22.22
CA ASP A 204 -3.83 0.79 22.09
C ASP A 204 -3.77 0.36 20.63
N TYR A 205 -3.64 1.33 19.74
CA TYR A 205 -3.92 1.16 18.36
C TYR A 205 -2.70 1.51 17.54
N GLY A 206 -1.94 0.53 17.16
CA GLY A 206 -0.76 0.72 16.36
C GLY A 206 0.47 0.01 16.92
N GLU A 207 1.56 0.14 16.23
CA GLU A 207 2.76 -0.68 16.37
C GLU A 207 3.67 -0.29 17.54
N SER A 208 3.49 0.90 18.11
CA SER A 208 4.22 1.35 19.29
C SER A 208 3.28 1.42 20.51
N LYS A 209 3.70 0.86 21.62
CA LYS A 209 2.98 0.91 22.90
C LYS A 209 3.25 2.22 23.66
N ASP A 210 3.96 3.17 23.08
CA ASP A 210 4.30 4.43 23.72
C ASP A 210 3.06 5.30 23.90
N LYS A 211 2.85 5.76 25.14
CA LYS A 211 1.76 6.69 25.47
C LYS A 211 1.92 8.06 24.80
N ASN A 212 3.15 8.45 24.49
CA ASN A 212 3.50 9.69 23.81
C ASN A 212 3.85 9.40 22.35
N ALA A 213 2.88 8.88 21.59
CA ALA A 213 3.11 8.56 20.20
C ALA A 213 3.56 9.79 19.40
N SER A 214 4.74 9.70 18.84
CA SER A 214 5.29 10.64 17.88
C SER A 214 5.50 9.95 16.53
N TRP A 215 5.74 10.73 15.50
CA TRP A 215 6.14 10.18 14.22
C TRP A 215 7.47 9.45 14.38
N PRO A 216 7.59 8.22 13.86
CA PRO A 216 8.85 7.50 13.90
C PRO A 216 9.91 8.24 13.05
N LYS A 217 11.16 8.22 13.52
CA LYS A 217 12.29 8.77 12.75
C LYS A 217 12.36 8.08 11.38
N PRO A 218 12.31 8.82 10.27
CA PRO A 218 12.44 8.23 8.94
C PRO A 218 13.84 7.64 8.74
N VAL A 219 13.97 6.73 7.79
CA VAL A 219 15.28 6.22 7.38
C VAL A 219 16.13 7.34 6.79
N SER A 220 17.43 7.29 7.00
CA SER A 220 18.36 8.36 6.61
C SER A 220 18.47 8.55 5.08
N TRP A 221 18.15 7.53 4.31
CA TRP A 221 18.24 7.51 2.84
C TRP A 221 16.92 7.82 2.14
N TYR A 222 15.79 7.98 2.90
CA TYR A 222 14.50 8.39 2.33
C TYR A 222 13.63 9.07 3.40
N SER A 223 13.56 10.38 3.38
CA SER A 223 12.76 11.20 4.32
C SER A 223 11.77 12.12 3.62
N LYS A 224 11.93 12.32 2.32
CA LYS A 224 11.12 13.19 1.48
C LYS A 224 11.11 12.67 0.03
N PRO A 225 10.14 13.06 -0.81
CA PRO A 225 10.03 12.57 -2.19
C PRO A 225 11.28 12.80 -3.04
N GLU A 226 12.02 13.87 -2.79
CA GLU A 226 13.26 14.20 -3.52
C GLU A 226 14.38 13.17 -3.30
N ASP A 227 14.31 12.41 -2.20
CA ASP A 227 15.28 11.36 -1.89
C ASP A 227 15.12 10.11 -2.79
N LEU A 228 14.12 10.10 -3.70
CA LEU A 228 13.94 9.00 -4.65
C LEU A 228 15.20 8.73 -5.48
N SER A 229 15.96 9.76 -5.83
CA SER A 229 17.22 9.61 -6.54
C SER A 229 18.28 8.90 -5.69
N VAL A 230 18.32 9.15 -4.39
CA VAL A 230 19.22 8.47 -3.44
C VAL A 230 18.85 6.99 -3.36
N LEU A 231 17.53 6.69 -3.24
CA LEU A 231 17.05 5.32 -3.24
C LEU A 231 17.43 4.56 -4.52
N ILE A 232 17.21 5.15 -5.70
CA ILE A 232 17.58 4.53 -6.99
C ILE A 232 19.08 4.24 -7.05
N SER A 233 19.92 5.24 -6.76
CA SER A 233 21.38 5.09 -6.78
C SER A 233 21.83 4.03 -5.77
N GLY A 234 21.24 4.00 -4.60
CA GLY A 234 21.53 3.01 -3.57
C GLY A 234 21.12 1.59 -3.97
N MET A 235 19.95 1.40 -4.58
CA MET A 235 19.53 0.11 -5.12
C MET A 235 20.57 -0.42 -6.14
N ILE A 236 21.02 0.44 -7.07
CA ILE A 236 22.02 0.09 -8.09
C ILE A 236 23.35 -0.26 -7.44
N SER A 237 23.84 0.56 -6.50
CA SER A 237 25.10 0.34 -5.79
C SER A 237 25.08 -0.96 -4.97
N ASN A 238 23.91 -1.40 -4.52
CA ASN A 238 23.69 -2.67 -3.80
C ASN A 238 23.38 -3.84 -4.76
N GLY A 239 23.65 -3.69 -6.06
CA GLY A 239 23.64 -4.77 -7.06
C GLY A 239 22.25 -5.08 -7.64
N ILE A 240 21.27 -4.18 -7.53
CA ILE A 240 20.04 -4.27 -8.32
C ILE A 240 20.34 -3.72 -9.72
N ASN A 241 19.93 -4.45 -10.75
CA ASN A 241 20.09 -4.01 -12.13
C ASN A 241 19.44 -2.63 -12.33
N GLU A 242 20.12 -1.73 -13.02
CA GLU A 242 19.66 -0.35 -13.23
C GLU A 242 18.27 -0.28 -13.85
N LYS A 243 17.99 -1.09 -14.86
CA LYS A 243 16.66 -1.19 -15.48
C LYS A 243 15.57 -1.56 -14.45
N ILE A 244 15.85 -2.52 -13.58
CA ILE A 244 14.95 -2.97 -12.54
C ILE A 244 14.75 -1.86 -11.50
N ALA A 245 15.81 -1.15 -11.10
CA ALA A 245 15.70 -0.04 -10.16
C ALA A 245 14.76 1.07 -10.68
N TYR A 246 14.88 1.47 -11.95
CA TYR A 246 13.96 2.44 -12.56
C TYR A 246 12.52 1.91 -12.74
N LYS A 247 12.35 0.62 -13.01
CA LYS A 247 11.03 0.01 -13.03
C LYS A 247 10.35 0.14 -11.67
N ILE A 248 11.04 -0.25 -10.60
CA ILE A 248 10.56 -0.19 -9.22
C ILE A 248 10.29 1.25 -8.78
N ALA A 249 11.11 2.20 -9.21
CA ALA A 249 10.98 3.62 -8.87
C ALA A 249 9.69 4.28 -9.41
N GLY A 250 9.03 3.70 -10.42
CA GLY A 250 7.77 4.26 -10.90
C GLY A 250 7.18 3.63 -12.15
N LYS A 251 8.00 3.07 -13.07
CA LYS A 251 7.51 2.52 -14.34
C LYS A 251 6.51 1.38 -14.11
N ASN A 252 6.75 0.52 -13.12
CA ASN A 252 5.87 -0.59 -12.80
C ASN A 252 4.50 -0.12 -12.32
N TRP A 253 4.45 0.92 -11.48
CA TRP A 253 3.18 1.54 -11.08
C TRP A 253 2.39 2.07 -12.27
N LEU A 254 3.07 2.75 -13.21
CA LEU A 254 2.43 3.24 -14.42
C LEU A 254 1.80 2.09 -15.22
N ASN A 255 2.58 1.04 -15.50
CA ASN A 255 2.11 -0.13 -16.24
C ASN A 255 0.94 -0.83 -15.52
N PHE A 256 1.02 -0.97 -14.19
CA PHE A 256 -0.06 -1.57 -13.40
C PHE A 256 -1.35 -0.74 -13.48
N MET A 257 -1.26 0.58 -13.38
CA MET A 257 -2.42 1.47 -13.49
C MET A 257 -3.03 1.45 -14.89
N GLU A 258 -2.20 1.34 -15.95
CA GLU A 258 -2.69 1.22 -17.35
C GLU A 258 -3.60 0.00 -17.57
N SER A 259 -3.46 -1.06 -16.75
CA SER A 259 -4.35 -2.23 -16.82
C SER A 259 -5.70 -2.01 -16.15
N HIS A 260 -5.92 -0.88 -15.48
CA HIS A 260 -7.14 -0.56 -14.72
C HIS A 260 -7.89 0.65 -15.29
N PHE A 261 -7.22 1.76 -15.51
CA PHE A 261 -7.83 3.03 -15.90
C PHE A 261 -6.93 3.91 -16.78
#